data_bcfcc8d4b9ca06994ecb33fee61c85ed
#
_entry.id   bcfcc8d4b9ca06994ecb33fee61c85ed
#
_cell.length_a   1.000
_cell.length_b   1.000
_cell.length_c   1.000
_cell.angle_alpha   90.00
_cell.angle_beta   90.00
_cell.angle_gamma   90.00
#
_symmetry.space_group_name_H-M   'P 1'
#
loop_
_entity.id
_entity.type
_entity.pdbx_description
1 polymer ?
#
loop_
_entity_poly.entity_id
_entity_poly.type
_entity_poly.pdbx_seq_one_letter_code
_entity_poly.pdbx_strand_id
1 'polypeptide(L)'
;MLNRTSTMRLLIVSATSLEIKPLLGELGKGRVLKHHITRYKYKNFHIDVLVTGVGMVPTAAGTIMALCSYTYDAVINAGICGSFNREIPIGKVLNITSDCLPETGAEDGEYFLSIIDLKLLDQDEFPFEGGKLLNDSVFKSSLINGLHIATGATVNTVHGNASSINTFLARHKVDVESMEGAAFMYSCKMSRIRHLQVRSVSNYIEDRDITNWDIPLAVKNLNQFLLDLLNE
;
A
#
# COMPACT_ATOMS: atom_id res chain seq x y z
N MET A 1 -24.14 -18.87 27.61
CA MET A 1 -23.78 -17.67 26.81
C MET A 1 -22.80 -18.13 25.74
N LEU A 2 -23.26 -18.28 24.50
CA LEU A 2 -22.41 -18.69 23.38
C LEU A 2 -21.49 -17.51 23.06
N ASN A 3 -20.19 -17.68 23.32
CA ASN A 3 -19.14 -16.77 22.77
C ASN A 3 -19.23 -16.84 21.25
N ARG A 4 -19.93 -15.88 20.66
CA ARG A 4 -19.83 -15.60 19.22
C ARG A 4 -18.44 -14.99 19.00
N THR A 5 -17.49 -15.83 18.61
CA THR A 5 -16.30 -15.32 17.93
C THR A 5 -16.81 -14.64 16.67
N SER A 6 -16.88 -13.31 16.69
CA SER A 6 -17.34 -12.53 15.54
C SER A 6 -16.37 -12.78 14.39
N THR A 7 -16.89 -13.29 13.28
CA THR A 7 -16.10 -13.48 12.06
C THR A 7 -15.58 -12.12 11.59
N MET A 8 -14.26 -11.94 11.56
CA MET A 8 -13.64 -10.69 11.12
C MET A 8 -13.78 -10.54 9.61
N ARG A 9 -14.08 -9.32 9.16
CA ARG A 9 -14.19 -8.97 7.74
C ARG A 9 -13.01 -8.12 7.32
N LEU A 10 -12.20 -8.67 6.42
CA LEU A 10 -11.02 -7.99 5.89
C LEU A 10 -11.23 -7.66 4.42
N LEU A 11 -10.76 -6.48 4.01
CA LEU A 11 -10.55 -6.15 2.61
C LEU A 11 -9.04 -6.17 2.33
N ILE A 12 -8.61 -6.97 1.36
CA ILE A 12 -7.26 -6.96 0.82
C ILE A 12 -7.31 -6.26 -0.52
N VAL A 13 -6.54 -5.18 -0.65
CA VAL A 13 -6.42 -4.35 -1.86
C VAL A 13 -5.05 -4.59 -2.45
N SER A 14 -4.99 -4.94 -3.73
CA SER A 14 -3.74 -5.10 -4.48
C SER A 14 -3.90 -4.51 -5.89
N ALA A 15 -2.82 -3.98 -6.45
CA ALA A 15 -2.85 -3.44 -7.79
C ALA A 15 -3.08 -4.53 -8.84
N THR A 16 -2.44 -5.68 -8.65
CA THR A 16 -2.49 -6.79 -9.61
C THR A 16 -2.75 -8.12 -8.92
N SER A 17 -3.39 -9.04 -9.64
CA SER A 17 -3.54 -10.43 -9.17
C SER A 17 -2.20 -11.17 -9.08
N LEU A 18 -1.17 -10.73 -9.78
CA LEU A 18 0.16 -11.35 -9.75
C LEU A 18 0.83 -11.15 -8.38
N GLU A 19 0.68 -9.99 -7.76
CA GLU A 19 1.26 -9.69 -6.45
C GLU A 19 0.70 -10.57 -5.34
N ILE A 20 -0.55 -11.00 -5.46
CA ILE A 20 -1.25 -11.80 -4.43
C ILE A 20 -1.66 -13.20 -4.93
N LYS A 21 -1.08 -13.65 -6.05
CA LYS A 21 -1.43 -14.94 -6.66
C LYS A 21 -1.26 -16.14 -5.70
N PRO A 22 -0.18 -16.24 -4.90
CA PRO A 22 -0.04 -17.32 -3.92
C PRO A 22 -1.16 -17.30 -2.87
N LEU A 23 -1.51 -16.13 -2.33
CA LEU A 23 -2.61 -15.97 -1.39
C LEU A 23 -3.94 -16.45 -2.01
N LEU A 24 -4.24 -16.01 -3.25
CA LEU A 24 -5.46 -16.42 -3.95
C LEU A 24 -5.54 -17.95 -4.13
N GLY A 25 -4.41 -18.60 -4.36
CA GLY A 25 -4.30 -20.07 -4.42
C GLY A 25 -4.71 -20.75 -3.11
N GLU A 26 -4.23 -20.23 -1.99
CA GLU A 26 -4.53 -20.75 -0.65
C GLU A 26 -5.97 -20.45 -0.21
N LEU A 27 -6.52 -19.28 -0.58
CA LEU A 27 -7.91 -18.94 -0.30
C LEU A 27 -8.91 -19.80 -1.09
N GLY A 28 -8.47 -20.41 -2.19
CA GLY A 28 -9.24 -21.32 -3.00
C GLY A 28 -10.34 -20.66 -3.83
N LYS A 29 -11.53 -21.27 -3.90
CA LYS A 29 -12.62 -20.78 -4.74
C LYS A 29 -13.37 -19.65 -4.06
N GLY A 30 -13.29 -18.45 -4.64
CA GLY A 30 -14.02 -17.27 -4.20
C GLY A 30 -15.35 -17.07 -4.95
N ARG A 31 -16.21 -16.23 -4.38
CA ARG A 31 -17.44 -15.72 -5.00
C ARG A 31 -17.21 -14.30 -5.52
N VAL A 32 -17.34 -14.10 -6.82
CA VAL A 32 -17.26 -12.77 -7.42
C VAL A 32 -18.46 -11.91 -6.98
N LEU A 33 -18.15 -10.71 -6.53
CA LEU A 33 -19.11 -9.66 -6.15
C LEU A 33 -19.06 -8.53 -7.19
N LYS A 34 -19.66 -7.37 -6.86
CA LYS A 34 -19.55 -6.15 -7.67
C LYS A 34 -18.14 -5.52 -7.51
N HIS A 35 -17.79 -4.63 -8.45
CA HIS A 35 -16.59 -3.78 -8.37
C HIS A 35 -15.26 -4.54 -8.30
N HIS A 36 -15.12 -5.63 -9.07
CA HIS A 36 -13.90 -6.45 -9.11
C HIS A 36 -13.50 -7.06 -7.75
N ILE A 37 -14.47 -7.19 -6.84
CA ILE A 37 -14.25 -7.81 -5.53
C ILE A 37 -14.57 -9.30 -5.64
N THR A 38 -13.68 -10.13 -5.10
CA THR A 38 -13.94 -11.56 -4.90
C THR A 38 -13.92 -11.87 -3.41
N ARG A 39 -15.00 -12.47 -2.92
CA ARG A 39 -15.16 -12.86 -1.51
C ARG A 39 -14.74 -14.29 -1.28
N TYR A 40 -13.95 -14.47 -0.23
CA TYR A 40 -13.48 -15.76 0.27
C TYR A 40 -13.92 -15.95 1.72
N LYS A 41 -14.02 -17.23 2.12
CA LYS A 41 -14.14 -17.61 3.52
C LYS A 41 -12.90 -18.40 3.88
N TYR A 42 -12.11 -17.89 4.82
CA TYR A 42 -10.89 -18.54 5.28
C TYR A 42 -10.85 -18.54 6.80
N LYS A 43 -10.89 -19.73 7.41
CA LYS A 43 -10.99 -19.89 8.88
C LYS A 43 -12.11 -19.01 9.47
N ASN A 44 -11.75 -18.09 10.36
CA ASN A 44 -12.65 -17.15 11.03
C ASN A 44 -12.77 -15.81 10.30
N PHE A 45 -12.29 -15.72 9.05
CA PHE A 45 -12.32 -14.51 8.26
C PHE A 45 -13.29 -14.60 7.09
N HIS A 46 -13.98 -13.50 6.83
CA HIS A 46 -14.51 -13.18 5.51
C HIS A 46 -13.52 -12.21 4.85
N ILE A 47 -12.88 -12.66 3.80
CA ILE A 47 -11.85 -11.89 3.09
C ILE A 47 -12.41 -11.48 1.75
N ASP A 48 -12.55 -10.18 1.54
CA ASP A 48 -12.80 -9.61 0.24
C ASP A 48 -11.46 -9.20 -0.37
N VAL A 49 -11.20 -9.62 -1.58
CA VAL A 49 -10.02 -9.23 -2.34
C VAL A 49 -10.44 -8.33 -3.48
N LEU A 50 -9.87 -7.14 -3.52
CA LEU A 50 -10.05 -6.14 -4.55
C LEU A 50 -8.75 -6.01 -5.34
N VAL A 51 -8.81 -6.30 -6.64
CA VAL A 51 -7.72 -6.02 -7.59
C VAL A 51 -8.10 -4.73 -8.32
N THR A 52 -7.38 -3.65 -8.00
CA THR A 52 -7.75 -2.31 -8.47
C THR A 52 -7.30 -2.00 -9.90
N GLY A 53 -6.19 -2.56 -10.33
CA GLY A 53 -5.34 -2.04 -11.40
C GLY A 53 -4.22 -1.17 -10.80
N VAL A 54 -3.21 -0.89 -11.61
CA VAL A 54 -2.02 -0.12 -11.21
C VAL A 54 -2.33 1.37 -11.15
N GLY A 55 -1.81 2.04 -10.12
CA GLY A 55 -1.81 3.50 -9.98
C GLY A 55 -2.84 4.06 -9.03
N MET A 56 -2.72 5.34 -8.74
CA MET A 56 -3.47 6.04 -7.71
C MET A 56 -4.98 6.11 -7.99
N VAL A 57 -5.36 6.43 -9.23
CA VAL A 57 -6.77 6.62 -9.61
C VAL A 57 -7.59 5.35 -9.42
N PRO A 58 -7.22 4.19 -10.00
CA PRO A 58 -7.99 2.97 -9.82
C PRO A 58 -7.95 2.49 -8.36
N THR A 59 -6.85 2.71 -7.64
CA THR A 59 -6.76 2.35 -6.22
C THR A 59 -7.70 3.17 -5.35
N ALA A 60 -7.71 4.49 -5.51
CA ALA A 60 -8.62 5.36 -4.76
C ALA A 60 -10.09 5.03 -5.08
N ALA A 61 -10.44 4.98 -6.36
CA ALA A 61 -11.81 4.70 -6.79
C ALA A 61 -12.29 3.33 -6.31
N GLY A 62 -11.49 2.28 -6.54
CA GLY A 62 -11.85 0.91 -6.15
C GLY A 62 -11.98 0.75 -4.63
N THR A 63 -11.05 1.32 -3.86
CA THR A 63 -11.09 1.25 -2.39
C THR A 63 -12.32 1.94 -1.84
N ILE A 64 -12.63 3.17 -2.27
CA ILE A 64 -13.82 3.89 -1.81
C ILE A 64 -15.11 3.13 -2.21
N MET A 65 -15.20 2.62 -3.44
CA MET A 65 -16.36 1.84 -3.87
C MET A 65 -16.56 0.59 -3.01
N ALA A 66 -15.50 -0.10 -2.63
CA ALA A 66 -15.57 -1.25 -1.73
C ALA A 66 -16.05 -0.85 -0.34
N LEU A 67 -15.49 0.22 0.23
CA LEU A 67 -15.84 0.73 1.57
C LEU A 67 -17.26 1.26 1.65
N CYS A 68 -17.79 1.87 0.58
CA CYS A 68 -19.18 2.30 0.51
C CYS A 68 -20.16 1.14 0.31
N SER A 69 -19.71 0.03 -0.30
CA SER A 69 -20.58 -1.10 -0.64
C SER A 69 -20.66 -2.16 0.46
N TYR A 70 -19.61 -2.29 1.26
CA TYR A 70 -19.47 -3.35 2.27
C TYR A 70 -18.81 -2.83 3.54
N THR A 71 -19.11 -3.48 4.66
CA THR A 71 -18.51 -3.14 5.96
C THR A 71 -17.32 -4.07 6.22
N TYR A 72 -16.21 -3.48 6.67
CA TYR A 72 -14.97 -4.18 7.02
C TYR A 72 -14.50 -3.79 8.42
N ASP A 73 -13.77 -4.69 9.07
CA ASP A 73 -13.13 -4.44 10.36
C ASP A 73 -11.74 -3.83 10.17
N ALA A 74 -11.07 -4.16 9.06
CA ALA A 74 -9.80 -3.59 8.64
C ALA A 74 -9.58 -3.78 7.13
N VAL A 75 -8.66 -2.97 6.59
CA VAL A 75 -8.27 -2.99 5.18
C VAL A 75 -6.76 -3.11 5.07
N ILE A 76 -6.28 -3.98 4.20
CA ILE A 76 -4.84 -4.20 3.96
C ILE A 76 -4.54 -3.90 2.49
N ASN A 77 -3.64 -2.96 2.23
CA ASN A 77 -3.04 -2.82 0.90
C ASN A 77 -1.77 -3.68 0.85
N ALA A 78 -1.74 -4.60 -0.08
CA ALA A 78 -0.65 -5.55 -0.25
C ALA A 78 -0.07 -5.45 -1.65
N GLY A 79 1.23 -5.18 -1.74
CA GLY A 79 1.93 -5.04 -3.01
C GLY A 79 3.45 -5.06 -2.87
N ILE A 80 4.13 -4.91 -3.97
CA ILE A 80 5.60 -4.76 -4.02
C ILE A 80 5.98 -3.28 -4.11
N CYS A 81 7.25 -2.97 -3.89
CA CYS A 81 7.79 -1.61 -3.99
C CYS A 81 9.26 -1.61 -4.41
N GLY A 82 9.72 -0.47 -4.95
CA GLY A 82 11.13 -0.16 -5.10
C GLY A 82 11.68 0.50 -3.81
N SER A 83 12.94 0.24 -3.47
CA SER A 83 13.59 0.85 -2.31
C SER A 83 14.69 1.83 -2.73
N PHE A 84 14.64 3.06 -2.19
CA PHE A 84 15.75 4.02 -2.22
C PHE A 84 16.81 3.67 -1.17
N ASN A 85 16.39 3.01 -0.09
CA ASN A 85 17.25 2.65 1.04
C ASN A 85 17.87 1.27 0.82
N ARG A 86 19.18 1.24 0.58
CA ARG A 86 19.93 -0.02 0.32
C ARG A 86 20.18 -0.85 1.58
N GLU A 87 19.89 -0.32 2.76
CA GLU A 87 19.95 -1.09 4.02
C GLU A 87 18.72 -2.00 4.18
N ILE A 88 17.66 -1.74 3.41
CA ILE A 88 16.46 -2.58 3.37
C ILE A 88 16.66 -3.64 2.26
N PRO A 89 16.84 -4.91 2.60
CA PRO A 89 17.15 -5.92 1.59
C PRO A 89 15.95 -6.24 0.68
N ILE A 90 16.22 -6.64 -0.55
CA ILE A 90 15.21 -7.17 -1.48
C ILE A 90 14.50 -8.36 -0.82
N GLY A 91 13.19 -8.44 -1.00
CA GLY A 91 12.32 -9.44 -0.36
C GLY A 91 11.91 -9.07 1.07
N LYS A 92 12.40 -7.98 1.66
CA LYS A 92 11.96 -7.53 2.98
C LYS A 92 10.51 -7.05 2.92
N VAL A 93 9.69 -7.56 3.84
CA VAL A 93 8.31 -7.10 4.04
C VAL A 93 8.30 -5.94 5.03
N LEU A 94 7.59 -4.88 4.68
CA LEU A 94 7.57 -3.59 5.37
C LEU A 94 6.15 -3.21 5.77
N ASN A 95 6.03 -2.51 6.89
CA ASN A 95 4.84 -1.73 7.25
C ASN A 95 5.09 -0.27 6.88
N ILE A 96 4.37 0.25 5.89
CA ILE A 96 4.47 1.65 5.49
C ILE A 96 3.55 2.47 6.40
N THR A 97 4.16 3.21 7.30
CA THR A 97 3.43 4.00 8.31
C THR A 97 3.25 5.47 7.92
N SER A 98 3.94 5.92 6.89
CA SER A 98 3.81 7.26 6.32
C SER A 98 3.96 7.19 4.81
N ASP A 99 3.10 7.88 4.07
CA ASP A 99 3.17 7.96 2.61
C ASP A 99 2.84 9.39 2.15
N CYS A 100 3.31 9.79 0.98
CA CYS A 100 3.08 11.12 0.43
C CYS A 100 2.79 11.08 -1.07
N LEU A 101 2.29 12.21 -1.59
CA LEU A 101 1.98 12.46 -2.99
C LEU A 101 2.99 13.49 -3.56
N PRO A 102 4.23 13.08 -3.87
CA PRO A 102 5.35 13.99 -4.14
C PRO A 102 5.23 14.74 -5.47
N GLU A 103 4.37 14.27 -6.38
CA GLU A 103 4.19 14.83 -7.72
C GLU A 103 3.06 15.86 -7.80
N THR A 104 2.36 16.10 -6.68
CA THR A 104 1.23 17.02 -6.67
C THR A 104 1.71 18.45 -6.46
N GLY A 105 1.67 19.25 -7.52
CA GLY A 105 2.17 20.62 -7.50
C GLY A 105 2.25 21.24 -8.89
N ALA A 106 3.16 22.20 -9.08
CA ALA A 106 3.41 22.87 -10.34
C ALA A 106 4.92 23.04 -10.60
N GLU A 107 5.28 23.10 -11.87
CA GLU A 107 6.62 23.54 -12.30
C GLU A 107 6.65 25.07 -12.36
N ASP A 108 7.71 25.67 -11.84
CA ASP A 108 8.04 27.10 -11.96
C ASP A 108 9.48 27.21 -12.44
N GLY A 109 9.66 27.22 -13.75
CA GLY A 109 10.95 27.11 -14.39
C GLY A 109 11.61 25.76 -14.08
N GLU A 110 12.75 25.78 -13.39
CA GLU A 110 13.46 24.57 -12.96
C GLU A 110 13.04 24.09 -11.56
N TYR A 111 12.14 24.81 -10.91
CA TYR A 111 11.67 24.49 -9.56
C TYR A 111 10.34 23.74 -9.60
N PHE A 112 10.14 22.87 -8.64
CA PHE A 112 8.85 22.26 -8.36
C PHE A 112 8.27 22.89 -7.09
N LEU A 113 7.06 23.41 -7.19
CA LEU A 113 6.27 23.91 -6.07
C LEU A 113 5.20 22.91 -5.73
N SER A 114 5.21 22.36 -4.49
CA SER A 114 4.16 21.50 -4.03
C SER A 114 2.84 22.26 -3.89
N ILE A 115 1.71 21.54 -3.81
CA ILE A 115 0.41 22.16 -3.55
C ILE A 115 0.38 22.90 -2.20
N ILE A 116 1.27 22.55 -1.26
CA ILE A 116 1.45 23.24 0.03
C ILE A 116 2.20 24.56 -0.19
N ASP A 117 3.30 24.56 -0.99
CA ASP A 117 4.03 25.78 -1.34
C ASP A 117 3.14 26.77 -2.09
N LEU A 118 2.28 26.26 -2.96
CA LEU A 118 1.25 27.00 -3.68
C LEU A 118 0.09 27.49 -2.82
N LYS A 119 0.03 27.06 -1.54
CA LYS A 119 -1.08 27.36 -0.61
C LYS A 119 -2.45 26.88 -1.11
N LEU A 120 -2.46 25.81 -1.90
CA LEU A 120 -3.68 25.14 -2.37
C LEU A 120 -4.15 24.06 -1.41
N LEU A 121 -3.30 23.64 -0.46
CA LEU A 121 -3.56 22.71 0.62
C LEU A 121 -2.78 23.16 1.85
N ASP A 122 -3.41 23.15 3.04
CA ASP A 122 -2.68 23.25 4.30
C ASP A 122 -2.01 21.89 4.58
N GLN A 123 -0.77 21.93 5.07
CA GLN A 123 -0.02 20.72 5.35
C GLN A 123 -0.69 19.80 6.39
N ASP A 124 -1.52 20.36 7.27
CA ASP A 124 -2.25 19.64 8.31
C ASP A 124 -3.77 19.59 8.02
N GLU A 125 -4.17 19.90 6.77
CA GLU A 125 -5.56 19.70 6.33
C GLU A 125 -5.87 18.21 6.24
N PHE A 126 -6.91 17.77 6.99
CA PHE A 126 -7.31 16.35 6.99
C PHE A 126 -7.52 15.82 5.56
N PRO A 127 -6.96 14.67 5.21
CA PRO A 127 -6.38 13.63 6.07
C PRO A 127 -4.85 13.71 6.24
N PHE A 128 -4.22 14.83 5.89
CA PHE A 128 -2.78 15.00 5.95
C PHE A 128 -2.31 15.50 7.33
N GLU A 129 -1.07 15.18 7.67
CA GLU A 129 -0.32 15.64 8.81
C GLU A 129 1.12 15.92 8.36
N GLY A 130 1.54 17.20 8.40
CA GLY A 130 2.81 17.64 7.84
C GLY A 130 2.97 17.31 6.34
N GLY A 131 1.88 17.39 5.57
CA GLY A 131 1.85 17.06 4.13
C GLY A 131 1.93 15.57 3.80
N LYS A 132 1.79 14.69 4.79
CA LYS A 132 1.88 13.23 4.65
C LYS A 132 0.61 12.55 5.15
N LEU A 133 0.36 11.35 4.67
CA LEU A 133 -0.66 10.45 5.18
C LEU A 133 -0.01 9.52 6.20
N LEU A 134 -0.39 9.65 7.47
CA LEU A 134 0.13 8.80 8.53
C LEU A 134 -0.83 7.65 8.82
N ASN A 135 -0.29 6.47 9.05
CA ASN A 135 -1.06 5.32 9.51
C ASN A 135 -0.86 5.17 11.03
N ASP A 136 -1.88 5.56 11.76
CA ASP A 136 -2.00 5.48 13.21
C ASP A 136 -2.82 4.26 13.68
N SER A 137 -3.17 3.36 12.75
CA SER A 137 -3.99 2.19 13.05
C SER A 137 -3.25 1.20 13.96
N VAL A 138 -3.89 0.85 15.07
CA VAL A 138 -3.35 -0.13 16.02
C VAL A 138 -3.91 -1.51 15.72
N PHE A 139 -3.02 -2.48 15.55
CA PHE A 139 -3.35 -3.89 15.36
C PHE A 139 -2.82 -4.71 16.54
N LYS A 140 -3.66 -5.66 17.01
CA LYS A 140 -3.25 -6.64 18.02
C LYS A 140 -2.67 -7.88 17.33
N SER A 141 -1.52 -7.71 16.70
CA SER A 141 -0.81 -8.76 15.98
C SER A 141 0.67 -8.61 16.23
N SER A 142 1.31 -9.68 16.68
CA SER A 142 2.75 -9.71 16.90
C SER A 142 3.52 -9.64 15.57
N LEU A 143 2.96 -10.22 14.52
CA LEU A 143 3.52 -10.20 13.18
C LEU A 143 3.55 -8.78 12.60
N ILE A 144 2.45 -8.03 12.70
CA ILE A 144 2.40 -6.62 12.23
C ILE A 144 3.37 -5.77 13.04
N ASN A 145 3.41 -5.93 14.36
CA ASN A 145 4.28 -5.14 15.24
C ASN A 145 5.77 -5.49 15.05
N GLY A 146 6.08 -6.66 14.52
CA GLY A 146 7.43 -7.10 14.18
C GLY A 146 7.92 -6.68 12.79
N LEU A 147 7.07 -6.07 11.97
CA LEU A 147 7.48 -5.59 10.66
C LEU A 147 8.44 -4.41 10.76
N HIS A 148 9.38 -4.35 9.83
CA HIS A 148 10.20 -3.16 9.66
C HIS A 148 9.32 -1.99 9.20
N ILE A 149 9.37 -0.88 9.94
CA ILE A 149 8.64 0.35 9.62
C ILE A 149 9.41 1.12 8.55
N ALA A 150 8.69 1.60 7.54
CA ALA A 150 9.27 2.40 6.48
C ALA A 150 8.33 3.53 6.05
N THR A 151 8.92 4.53 5.38
CA THR A 151 8.21 5.66 4.79
C THR A 151 8.12 5.49 3.29
N GLY A 152 6.95 5.77 2.72
CA GLY A 152 6.64 5.62 1.30
C GLY A 152 6.47 6.95 0.57
N ALA A 153 6.63 6.88 -0.74
CA ALA A 153 6.14 7.86 -1.69
C ALA A 153 5.32 7.16 -2.77
N THR A 154 4.19 7.74 -3.11
CA THR A 154 3.33 7.22 -4.18
C THR A 154 3.46 8.09 -5.41
N VAL A 155 3.89 7.47 -6.50
CA VAL A 155 4.23 8.14 -7.77
C VAL A 155 3.39 7.60 -8.93
N ASN A 156 3.19 8.44 -9.96
CA ASN A 156 2.58 8.00 -11.21
C ASN A 156 3.59 7.36 -12.16
N THR A 157 4.86 7.71 -11.99
CA THR A 157 5.96 7.17 -12.79
C THR A 157 7.07 6.72 -11.86
N VAL A 158 7.36 5.42 -11.84
CA VAL A 158 8.46 4.89 -11.03
C VAL A 158 9.80 5.41 -11.54
N HIS A 159 10.68 5.75 -10.61
CA HIS A 159 11.99 6.28 -10.96
C HIS A 159 12.89 5.18 -11.54
N GLY A 160 13.71 5.55 -12.53
CA GLY A 160 14.62 4.63 -13.21
C GLY A 160 15.72 5.36 -13.96
N ASN A 161 16.06 6.57 -13.50
CA ASN A 161 17.08 7.43 -14.05
C ASN A 161 17.79 8.18 -12.92
N ALA A 162 19.11 8.15 -12.88
CA ALA A 162 19.91 8.72 -11.80
C ALA A 162 19.62 10.22 -11.57
N SER A 163 19.39 11.01 -12.64
CA SER A 163 19.10 12.43 -12.51
C SER A 163 17.75 12.68 -11.82
N SER A 164 16.69 11.96 -12.24
CA SER A 164 15.36 12.09 -11.63
C SER A 164 15.36 11.58 -10.18
N ILE A 165 16.07 10.49 -9.89
CA ILE A 165 16.23 9.95 -8.55
C ILE A 165 16.89 10.98 -7.62
N ASN A 166 18.00 11.58 -8.04
CA ASN A 166 18.71 12.59 -7.25
C ASN A 166 17.85 13.84 -7.01
N THR A 167 17.14 14.30 -8.03
CA THR A 167 16.21 15.44 -7.93
C THR A 167 15.08 15.13 -6.94
N PHE A 168 14.55 13.92 -6.98
CA PHE A 168 13.51 13.47 -6.07
C PHE A 168 14.00 13.39 -4.62
N LEU A 169 15.14 12.72 -4.37
CA LEU A 169 15.70 12.54 -3.03
C LEU A 169 16.21 13.84 -2.40
N ALA A 170 16.55 14.85 -3.22
CA ALA A 170 16.87 16.20 -2.71
C ALA A 170 15.67 16.87 -2.04
N ARG A 171 14.44 16.51 -2.44
CA ARG A 171 13.18 17.07 -1.92
C ARG A 171 12.48 16.16 -0.90
N HIS A 172 12.63 14.86 -1.05
CA HIS A 172 11.86 13.88 -0.28
C HIS A 172 12.77 12.87 0.42
N LYS A 173 12.58 12.74 1.74
CA LYS A 173 13.24 11.70 2.55
C LYS A 173 12.25 10.57 2.77
N VAL A 174 12.35 9.54 1.94
CA VAL A 174 11.50 8.35 1.98
C VAL A 174 12.33 7.10 1.73
N ASP A 175 11.87 5.96 2.21
CA ASP A 175 12.58 4.69 2.08
C ASP A 175 12.21 3.97 0.78
N VAL A 176 10.92 4.02 0.39
CA VAL A 176 10.40 3.25 -0.74
C VAL A 176 9.46 4.05 -1.63
N GLU A 177 9.26 3.60 -2.87
CA GLU A 177 8.20 4.10 -3.74
C GLU A 177 7.24 3.00 -4.19
N SER A 178 5.99 3.38 -4.37
CA SER A 178 4.94 2.56 -4.97
C SER A 178 4.02 3.42 -5.84
N MET A 179 3.03 2.80 -6.50
CA MET A 179 2.09 3.56 -7.34
C MET A 179 0.68 3.69 -6.73
N GLU A 180 0.43 3.13 -5.53
CA GLU A 180 -0.91 3.02 -4.94
C GLU A 180 -1.02 3.49 -3.48
N GLY A 181 0.08 3.45 -2.74
CA GLY A 181 0.06 3.50 -1.28
C GLY A 181 -0.67 4.70 -0.69
N ALA A 182 -0.32 5.92 -1.09
CA ALA A 182 -0.97 7.13 -0.60
C ALA A 182 -2.45 7.19 -1.00
N ALA A 183 -2.80 6.77 -2.22
CA ALA A 183 -4.19 6.74 -2.67
C ALA A 183 -5.06 5.79 -1.83
N PHE A 184 -4.49 4.64 -1.46
CA PHE A 184 -5.10 3.70 -0.53
C PHE A 184 -5.27 4.31 0.87
N MET A 185 -4.19 4.87 1.45
CA MET A 185 -4.22 5.48 2.79
C MET A 185 -5.20 6.65 2.85
N TYR A 186 -5.20 7.52 1.84
CA TYR A 186 -6.17 8.61 1.71
C TYR A 186 -7.60 8.10 1.78
N SER A 187 -7.93 7.08 0.98
CA SER A 187 -9.26 6.47 0.93
C SER A 187 -9.69 5.89 2.29
N CYS A 188 -8.77 5.23 2.98
CA CYS A 188 -9.03 4.64 4.29
C CYS A 188 -9.20 5.71 5.38
N LYS A 189 -8.36 6.76 5.40
CA LYS A 189 -8.48 7.88 6.34
C LYS A 189 -9.80 8.63 6.14
N MET A 190 -10.18 8.94 4.89
CA MET A 190 -11.48 9.54 4.57
C MET A 190 -12.65 8.70 5.06
N SER A 191 -12.52 7.37 5.00
CA SER A 191 -13.54 6.43 5.49
C SER A 191 -13.42 6.10 6.98
N ARG A 192 -12.42 6.65 7.68
CA ARG A 192 -12.11 6.40 9.11
C ARG A 192 -12.03 4.91 9.45
N ILE A 193 -11.43 4.12 8.56
CA ILE A 193 -11.26 2.67 8.74
C ILE A 193 -9.82 2.33 9.11
N ARG A 194 -9.66 1.34 9.99
CA ARG A 194 -8.32 0.79 10.29
C ARG A 194 -7.71 0.20 9.04
N HIS A 195 -6.47 0.54 8.78
CA HIS A 195 -5.79 0.10 7.57
C HIS A 195 -4.33 -0.22 7.82
N LEU A 196 -3.76 -1.05 6.95
CA LEU A 196 -2.36 -1.45 6.94
C LEU A 196 -1.86 -1.39 5.51
N GLN A 197 -0.73 -0.74 5.27
CA GLN A 197 -0.03 -0.79 3.99
C GLN A 197 1.21 -1.67 4.13
N VAL A 198 1.20 -2.82 3.45
CA VAL A 198 2.30 -3.79 3.44
C VAL A 198 2.94 -3.81 2.07
N ARG A 199 4.25 -3.64 2.04
CA ARG A 199 5.05 -3.72 0.81
C ARG A 199 6.19 -4.70 0.98
N SER A 200 6.50 -5.44 -0.08
CA SER A 200 7.74 -6.23 -0.14
C SER A 200 8.66 -5.63 -1.18
N VAL A 201 9.92 -5.43 -0.82
CA VAL A 201 10.90 -4.80 -1.70
C VAL A 201 11.24 -5.74 -2.86
N SER A 202 11.01 -5.30 -4.10
CA SER A 202 11.29 -6.06 -5.31
C SER A 202 12.61 -5.70 -5.97
N ASN A 203 13.07 -4.45 -5.75
CA ASN A 203 14.25 -3.90 -6.40
C ASN A 203 14.76 -2.67 -5.65
N TYR A 204 16.00 -2.29 -5.90
CA TYR A 204 16.47 -0.95 -5.59
C TYR A 204 16.11 0.03 -6.71
N ILE A 205 15.89 1.28 -6.31
CA ILE A 205 15.60 2.36 -7.25
C ILE A 205 16.93 2.93 -7.73
N GLU A 206 17.24 2.62 -8.98
CA GLU A 206 18.48 2.97 -9.67
C GLU A 206 18.20 3.12 -11.16
N ASP A 207 19.21 3.35 -11.99
CA ASP A 207 19.06 3.31 -13.45
C ASP A 207 18.41 1.98 -13.85
N ARG A 208 17.35 2.07 -14.66
CA ARG A 208 16.43 0.98 -14.89
C ARG A 208 17.09 -0.24 -15.51
N ASP A 209 17.32 -1.25 -14.71
CA ASP A 209 17.74 -2.58 -15.13
C ASP A 209 16.84 -3.64 -14.45
N ILE A 210 15.91 -4.19 -15.21
CA ILE A 210 14.95 -5.18 -14.70
C ILE A 210 15.60 -6.53 -14.35
N THR A 211 16.84 -6.77 -14.75
CA THR A 211 17.57 -8.01 -14.40
C THR A 211 17.99 -8.03 -12.94
N ASN A 212 18.03 -6.87 -12.29
CA ASN A 212 18.32 -6.70 -10.86
C ASN A 212 17.07 -6.82 -9.98
N TRP A 213 15.89 -7.07 -10.57
CA TRP A 213 14.64 -7.17 -9.83
C TRP A 213 14.35 -8.60 -9.41
N ASP A 214 14.02 -8.80 -8.15
CA ASP A 214 13.55 -10.09 -7.63
C ASP A 214 12.07 -10.04 -7.23
N ILE A 215 11.23 -9.80 -8.24
CA ILE A 215 9.76 -9.82 -8.07
C ILE A 215 9.27 -11.17 -7.50
N PRO A 216 9.79 -12.34 -7.93
CA PRO A 216 9.39 -13.62 -7.37
C PRO A 216 9.61 -13.72 -5.87
N LEU A 217 10.77 -13.29 -5.37
CA LEU A 217 11.09 -13.28 -3.94
C LEU A 217 10.16 -12.32 -3.18
N ALA A 218 9.97 -11.11 -3.71
CA ALA A 218 9.10 -10.11 -3.10
C ALA A 218 7.66 -10.61 -2.99
N VAL A 219 7.10 -11.16 -4.05
CA VAL A 219 5.76 -11.75 -4.07
C VAL A 219 5.64 -12.93 -3.11
N LYS A 220 6.64 -13.83 -3.09
CA LYS A 220 6.67 -14.96 -2.16
C LYS A 220 6.60 -14.49 -0.71
N ASN A 221 7.46 -13.56 -0.32
CA ASN A 221 7.56 -13.10 1.06
C ASN A 221 6.32 -12.29 1.49
N LEU A 222 5.79 -11.44 0.61
CA LEU A 222 4.54 -10.73 0.84
C LEU A 222 3.40 -11.70 1.15
N ASN A 223 3.22 -12.71 0.32
CA ASN A 223 2.13 -13.66 0.48
C ASN A 223 2.32 -14.58 1.70
N GLN A 224 3.57 -14.97 2.00
CA GLN A 224 3.86 -15.70 3.23
C GLN A 224 3.45 -14.88 4.46
N PHE A 225 3.80 -13.60 4.52
CA PHE A 225 3.38 -12.71 5.60
C PHE A 225 1.86 -12.63 5.71
N LEU A 226 1.14 -12.45 4.58
CA LEU A 226 -0.32 -12.38 4.59
C LEU A 226 -0.96 -13.68 5.10
N LEU A 227 -0.43 -14.82 4.69
CA LEU A 227 -0.91 -16.14 5.16
C LEU A 227 -0.63 -16.34 6.64
N ASP A 228 0.55 -15.98 7.12
CA ASP A 228 0.91 -16.06 8.54
C ASP A 228 -0.01 -15.18 9.38
N LEU A 229 -0.29 -13.95 8.92
CA LEU A 229 -1.23 -13.03 9.55
C LEU A 229 -2.65 -13.60 9.64
N LEU A 230 -3.13 -14.28 8.61
CA LEU A 230 -4.44 -14.94 8.60
C LEU A 230 -4.46 -16.22 9.44
N ASN A 231 -3.30 -16.70 9.86
CA ASN A 231 -3.14 -17.89 10.68
C ASN A 231 -2.88 -17.58 12.17
N GLU A 232 -2.54 -16.31 12.50
CA GLU A 232 -2.34 -15.83 13.87
C GLU A 232 -3.70 -15.79 14.62
#